data_ed0ecfeee8b8c8322744f24e1ad687e8
#
_entry.id   ed0ecfeee8b8c8322744f24e1ad687e8
#
_cell.length_a   1.000
_cell.length_b   1.000
_cell.length_c   1.000
_cell.angle_alpha   90.00
_cell.angle_beta   90.00
_cell.angle_gamma   90.00
#
_symmetry.space_group_name_H-M   'P 1'
#
loop_
_entity.id
_entity.type
_entity.pdbx_description
1 polymer ?
#
loop_
_entity_poly.entity_id
_entity_poly.type
_entity_poly.pdbx_seq_one_letter_code
_entity_poly.pdbx_strand_id
1 'polypeptide(L)'
;IKLQHAKGRLTLRERIEILLDKDSFQEQGEIAGDSENSDEGTIESLTPANFILGFGKINNREVVVGGEDFTVKGGSPNAAGLRKSVYTEELALKYKIPLIRLHEGGGGSVAGPGKKSGGYGGDPVFSKSRFRSIADTLREIPVASAALGPVAGMPAARFVGSHFRVMTKETAQILVAGPAVVERAFGKKMSKEEYLLRCAISYKSSAIKVMEKFEKKNAIEYLSSCLWAEAS
;
A
#
# COMPACT_ATOMS: atom_id res chain seq x y z
N ILE A 1 -13.35 8.72 5.11
CA ILE A 1 -12.87 8.93 6.47
C ILE A 1 -13.91 8.38 7.46
N LYS A 2 -15.14 8.93 7.54
CA LYS A 2 -16.19 8.50 8.52
C LYS A 2 -16.40 6.98 8.59
N LEU A 3 -16.39 6.28 7.44
CA LEU A 3 -16.54 4.82 7.38
C LEU A 3 -15.34 4.05 7.98
N GLN A 4 -14.15 4.59 7.91
CA GLN A 4 -12.95 4.00 8.52
C GLN A 4 -13.04 4.17 10.05
N HIS A 5 -13.32 5.38 10.50
CA HIS A 5 -13.46 5.67 11.94
C HIS A 5 -14.61 4.88 12.58
N ALA A 6 -15.76 4.74 11.90
CA ALA A 6 -16.87 3.91 12.38
C ALA A 6 -16.49 2.43 12.58
N LYS A 7 -15.45 1.95 11.91
CA LYS A 7 -14.88 0.60 12.08
C LYS A 7 -13.69 0.56 13.03
N GLY A 8 -13.42 1.66 13.75
CA GLY A 8 -12.26 1.78 14.63
C GLY A 8 -10.91 1.75 13.89
N ARG A 9 -10.88 2.11 12.61
CA ARG A 9 -9.67 2.10 11.77
C ARG A 9 -9.19 3.51 11.50
N LEU A 10 -7.87 3.66 11.47
CA LEU A 10 -7.20 4.89 11.07
C LEU A 10 -7.15 5.01 9.54
N THR A 11 -7.17 6.24 9.05
CA THR A 11 -6.83 6.55 7.66
C THR A 11 -5.33 6.40 7.41
N LEU A 12 -4.92 6.38 6.15
CA LEU A 12 -3.49 6.32 5.82
C LEU A 12 -2.74 7.56 6.33
N ARG A 13 -3.33 8.76 6.23
CA ARG A 13 -2.71 10.00 6.73
C ARG A 13 -2.45 9.94 8.23
N GLU A 14 -3.44 9.55 9.01
CA GLU A 14 -3.29 9.39 10.47
C GLU A 14 -2.19 8.37 10.82
N ARG A 15 -2.08 7.29 10.04
CA ARG A 15 -1.01 6.29 10.23
C ARG A 15 0.38 6.86 9.93
N ILE A 16 0.51 7.67 8.88
CA ILE A 16 1.75 8.36 8.54
C ILE A 16 2.14 9.35 9.65
N GLU A 17 1.19 10.15 10.13
CA GLU A 17 1.40 11.09 11.22
C GLU A 17 1.80 10.40 12.54
N ILE A 18 1.21 9.23 12.83
CA ILE A 18 1.57 8.44 14.00
C ILE A 18 2.99 7.86 13.87
N LEU A 19 3.36 7.42 12.68
CA LEU A 19 4.63 6.72 12.44
C LEU A 19 5.82 7.67 12.43
N LEU A 20 5.68 8.82 11.80
CA LEU A 20 6.77 9.75 11.57
C LEU A 20 7.00 10.70 12.76
N ASP A 21 8.17 11.28 12.80
CA ASP A 21 8.48 12.39 13.70
C ASP A 21 7.56 13.57 13.37
N LYS A 22 7.18 14.32 14.40
CA LYS A 22 6.25 15.43 14.27
C LYS A 22 6.74 16.42 13.20
N ASP A 23 5.82 16.84 12.34
CA ASP A 23 6.03 17.83 11.27
C ASP A 23 7.13 17.46 10.25
N SER A 24 7.57 16.19 10.20
CA SER A 24 8.62 15.74 9.29
C SER A 24 8.10 15.26 7.92
N PHE A 25 6.80 15.04 7.78
CA PHE A 25 6.25 14.51 6.53
C PHE A 25 6.22 15.56 5.42
N GLN A 26 6.83 15.24 4.30
CA GLN A 26 6.83 16.03 3.07
C GLN A 26 6.19 15.22 1.96
N GLU A 27 4.88 15.40 1.77
CA GLU A 27 4.13 14.67 0.74
C GLU A 27 4.63 15.03 -0.65
N GLN A 28 4.65 14.04 -1.54
CA GLN A 28 4.98 14.20 -2.96
C GLN A 28 3.75 13.94 -3.82
N GLY A 29 3.45 14.87 -4.73
CA GLY A 29 2.32 14.76 -5.65
C GLY A 29 0.95 14.87 -4.96
N GLU A 30 0.77 15.82 -4.06
CA GLU A 30 -0.49 16.09 -3.36
C GLU A 30 -1.66 16.32 -4.29
N ILE A 31 -1.42 17.01 -5.41
CA ILE A 31 -2.44 17.35 -6.40
C ILE A 31 -2.62 16.27 -7.49
N ALA A 32 -1.92 15.14 -7.39
CA ALA A 32 -2.08 14.08 -8.37
C ALA A 32 -3.45 13.42 -8.24
N GLY A 33 -4.12 13.25 -9.38
CA GLY A 33 -5.45 12.66 -9.45
C GLY A 33 -5.86 12.36 -10.88
N ASP A 34 -7.08 11.88 -11.04
CA ASP A 34 -7.74 11.71 -12.33
C ASP A 34 -8.81 12.81 -12.46
N SER A 35 -8.77 13.59 -13.55
CA SER A 35 -9.76 14.63 -13.83
C SER A 35 -10.75 14.17 -14.90
N GLU A 36 -11.99 14.58 -14.75
CA GLU A 36 -12.97 14.59 -15.83
C GLU A 36 -13.12 16.04 -16.33
N ASN A 37 -12.96 16.22 -17.61
CA ASN A 37 -13.00 17.54 -18.22
C ASN A 37 -14.24 17.64 -19.13
N SER A 38 -14.84 18.83 -19.21
CA SER A 38 -15.84 19.16 -20.21
C SER A 38 -15.24 19.17 -21.63
N ASP A 39 -16.09 19.19 -22.63
CA ASP A 39 -15.65 19.34 -24.01
C ASP A 39 -14.87 20.64 -24.25
N GLU A 40 -15.07 21.65 -23.41
CA GLU A 40 -14.36 22.93 -23.41
C GLU A 40 -13.03 22.90 -22.66
N GLY A 41 -12.64 21.74 -22.06
CA GLY A 41 -11.40 21.58 -21.33
C GLY A 41 -11.44 22.03 -19.86
N THR A 42 -12.61 22.41 -19.34
CA THR A 42 -12.79 22.79 -17.95
C THR A 42 -12.85 21.53 -17.07
N ILE A 43 -12.15 21.52 -15.94
CA ILE A 43 -12.20 20.40 -14.99
C ILE A 43 -13.58 20.39 -14.32
N GLU A 44 -14.36 19.33 -14.56
CA GLU A 44 -15.67 19.13 -13.95
C GLU A 44 -15.58 18.35 -12.65
N SER A 45 -14.68 17.38 -12.59
CA SER A 45 -14.44 16.61 -11.38
C SER A 45 -12.96 16.23 -11.22
N LEU A 46 -12.51 16.09 -9.99
CA LEU A 46 -11.17 15.61 -9.64
C LEU A 46 -11.28 14.48 -8.63
N THR A 47 -10.84 13.29 -9.02
CA THR A 47 -10.67 12.18 -8.09
C THR A 47 -9.19 12.11 -7.67
N PRO A 48 -8.85 12.36 -6.40
CA PRO A 48 -7.47 12.31 -5.95
C PRO A 48 -6.87 10.91 -6.11
N ALA A 49 -5.55 10.86 -6.27
CA ALA A 49 -4.82 9.61 -6.24
C ALA A 49 -5.07 8.88 -4.92
N ASN A 50 -5.37 7.59 -5.01
CA ASN A 50 -5.58 6.75 -3.84
C ASN A 50 -4.28 6.15 -3.29
N PHE A 51 -3.21 6.89 -3.38
CA PHE A 51 -1.89 6.55 -2.86
C PHE A 51 -1.20 7.81 -2.33
N ILE A 52 -0.74 7.76 -1.09
CA ILE A 52 0.01 8.84 -0.46
C ILE A 52 1.46 8.39 -0.34
N LEU A 53 2.39 9.28 -0.69
CA LEU A 53 3.82 9.04 -0.54
C LEU A 53 4.54 10.33 -0.18
N GLY A 54 5.68 10.20 0.45
CA GLY A 54 6.54 11.34 0.78
C GLY A 54 7.80 10.93 1.53
N PHE A 55 8.59 11.93 1.82
CA PHE A 55 9.71 11.84 2.75
C PHE A 55 9.23 12.09 4.17
N GLY A 56 9.93 11.52 5.13
CA GLY A 56 9.70 11.78 6.54
C GLY A 56 10.89 11.34 7.38
N LYS A 57 10.76 11.47 8.68
CA LYS A 57 11.79 11.01 9.62
C LYS A 57 11.20 10.08 10.66
N ILE A 58 11.99 9.11 11.09
CA ILE A 58 11.73 8.29 12.27
C ILE A 58 12.98 8.31 13.15
N ASN A 59 12.85 8.81 14.38
CA ASN A 59 13.98 9.01 15.29
C ASN A 59 15.11 9.80 14.61
N ASN A 60 14.77 10.89 13.94
CA ASN A 60 15.67 11.78 13.17
C ASN A 60 16.33 11.15 11.93
N ARG A 61 15.97 9.95 11.52
CA ARG A 61 16.51 9.28 10.32
C ARG A 61 15.53 9.37 9.17
N GLU A 62 16.03 9.73 8.01
CA GLU A 62 15.20 9.89 6.81
C GLU A 62 14.67 8.55 6.29
N VAL A 63 13.43 8.58 5.87
CA VAL A 63 12.73 7.46 5.23
C VAL A 63 11.84 7.96 4.09
N VAL A 64 11.59 7.13 3.10
CA VAL A 64 10.44 7.27 2.21
C VAL A 64 9.30 6.44 2.78
N VAL A 65 8.12 7.02 2.87
CA VAL A 65 6.90 6.31 3.27
C VAL A 65 5.85 6.41 2.18
N GLY A 66 5.11 5.32 1.96
CA GLY A 66 3.98 5.32 1.04
C GLY A 66 2.98 4.22 1.33
N GLY A 67 1.75 4.42 0.90
CA GLY A 67 0.69 3.43 1.10
C GLY A 67 -0.56 3.71 0.30
N GLU A 68 -1.46 2.72 0.28
CA GLU A 68 -2.76 2.81 -0.36
C GLU A 68 -3.76 3.53 0.55
N ASP A 69 -4.46 4.55 0.03
CA ASP A 69 -5.56 5.21 0.74
C ASP A 69 -6.86 4.45 0.52
N PHE A 70 -7.23 3.66 1.52
CA PHE A 70 -8.46 2.86 1.50
C PHE A 70 -9.74 3.72 1.46
N THR A 71 -9.67 4.99 1.83
CA THR A 71 -10.82 5.90 1.78
C THR A 71 -11.26 6.24 0.37
N VAL A 72 -10.36 6.06 -0.62
CA VAL A 72 -10.62 6.27 -2.03
C VAL A 72 -10.71 4.93 -2.75
N LYS A 73 -11.90 4.57 -3.23
CA LYS A 73 -12.17 3.32 -3.98
C LYS A 73 -11.66 2.03 -3.29
N GLY A 74 -11.63 2.00 -1.95
CA GLY A 74 -11.13 0.83 -1.19
C GLY A 74 -9.67 0.50 -1.46
N GLY A 75 -8.83 1.49 -1.74
CA GLY A 75 -7.41 1.31 -2.05
C GLY A 75 -7.16 0.63 -3.40
N SER A 76 -8.18 0.43 -4.23
CA SER A 76 -7.98 -0.07 -5.61
C SER A 76 -7.32 1.01 -6.46
N PRO A 77 -6.16 0.74 -7.08
CA PRO A 77 -5.37 1.79 -7.70
C PRO A 77 -6.09 2.42 -8.89
N ASN A 78 -6.15 3.76 -8.91
CA ASN A 78 -6.37 4.55 -10.10
C ASN A 78 -5.03 4.80 -10.83
N ALA A 79 -5.06 5.41 -12.02
CA ALA A 79 -3.85 5.61 -12.81
C ALA A 79 -2.81 6.46 -12.06
N ALA A 80 -3.24 7.52 -11.39
CA ALA A 80 -2.37 8.38 -10.59
C ALA A 80 -1.80 7.66 -9.37
N GLY A 81 -2.63 6.89 -8.63
CA GLY A 81 -2.19 6.09 -7.48
C GLY A 81 -1.20 5.01 -7.88
N LEU A 82 -1.40 4.40 -9.04
CA LEU A 82 -0.46 3.42 -9.56
C LEU A 82 0.92 4.03 -9.83
N ARG A 83 0.97 5.17 -10.53
CA ARG A 83 2.22 5.91 -10.77
C ARG A 83 2.90 6.31 -9.46
N LYS A 84 2.15 6.84 -8.50
CA LYS A 84 2.68 7.18 -7.17
C LYS A 84 3.28 5.97 -6.46
N SER A 85 2.65 4.80 -6.56
CA SER A 85 3.16 3.58 -5.91
C SER A 85 4.51 3.11 -6.48
N VAL A 86 4.74 3.26 -7.79
CA VAL A 86 6.04 2.97 -8.42
C VAL A 86 7.05 4.05 -8.09
N TYR A 87 6.63 5.31 -8.18
CA TYR A 87 7.50 6.45 -7.87
C TYR A 87 8.04 6.43 -6.43
N THR A 88 7.30 5.84 -5.49
CA THR A 88 7.78 5.63 -4.12
C THR A 88 9.06 4.79 -4.08
N GLU A 89 9.12 3.73 -4.90
CA GLU A 89 10.31 2.89 -5.04
C GLU A 89 11.46 3.65 -5.68
N GLU A 90 11.17 4.40 -6.74
CA GLU A 90 12.17 5.20 -7.45
C GLU A 90 12.78 6.28 -6.57
N LEU A 91 11.98 6.96 -5.74
CA LEU A 91 12.46 7.94 -4.78
C LEU A 91 13.41 7.31 -3.76
N ALA A 92 12.99 6.22 -3.13
CA ALA A 92 13.80 5.55 -2.13
C ALA A 92 15.13 5.04 -2.72
N LEU A 93 15.10 4.47 -3.92
CA LEU A 93 16.31 4.06 -4.66
C LEU A 93 17.22 5.23 -5.03
N LYS A 94 16.64 6.34 -5.51
CA LYS A 94 17.39 7.51 -5.93
C LYS A 94 18.18 8.13 -4.78
N TYR A 95 17.55 8.23 -3.61
CA TYR A 95 18.16 8.84 -2.44
C TYR A 95 18.89 7.84 -1.53
N LYS A 96 18.80 6.53 -1.83
CA LYS A 96 19.41 5.45 -1.03
C LYS A 96 18.99 5.48 0.44
N ILE A 97 17.71 5.73 0.69
CA ILE A 97 17.13 5.77 2.02
C ILE A 97 16.08 4.66 2.19
N PRO A 98 15.82 4.20 3.43
CA PRO A 98 14.87 3.13 3.69
C PRO A 98 13.46 3.44 3.20
N LEU A 99 12.77 2.39 2.73
CA LEU A 99 11.39 2.45 2.28
C LEU A 99 10.45 1.81 3.28
N ILE A 100 9.40 2.54 3.67
CA ILE A 100 8.30 2.01 4.49
C ILE A 100 7.03 1.99 3.67
N ARG A 101 6.30 0.87 3.72
CA ARG A 101 5.03 0.68 3.03
C ARG A 101 3.92 0.37 4.01
N LEU A 102 2.83 1.11 3.91
CA LEU A 102 1.62 0.94 4.71
C LEU A 102 0.50 0.44 3.79
N HIS A 103 0.27 -0.88 3.82
CA HIS A 103 -0.65 -1.53 2.89
C HIS A 103 -2.06 -1.69 3.45
N GLU A 104 -3.03 -1.15 2.71
CA GLU A 104 -4.45 -1.42 2.86
C GLU A 104 -5.15 -1.17 1.52
N GLY A 105 -5.26 -2.19 0.66
CA GLY A 105 -5.91 -2.00 -0.63
C GLY A 105 -5.84 -3.18 -1.57
N GLY A 106 -6.65 -3.12 -2.61
CA GLY A 106 -6.67 -4.11 -3.69
C GLY A 106 -5.65 -3.79 -4.78
N GLY A 107 -5.17 -4.83 -5.47
CA GLY A 107 -4.25 -4.71 -6.61
C GLY A 107 -4.89 -4.27 -7.91
N GLY A 108 -6.20 -4.20 -7.97
CA GLY A 108 -6.96 -3.79 -9.15
C GLY A 108 -8.45 -3.71 -8.85
N SER A 109 -9.19 -3.02 -9.71
CA SER A 109 -10.65 -2.96 -9.66
C SER A 109 -11.23 -3.99 -10.61
N VAL A 110 -12.17 -4.80 -10.13
CA VAL A 110 -13.00 -5.62 -10.99
C VAL A 110 -14.15 -4.73 -11.48
N ALA A 111 -14.04 -4.19 -12.68
CA ALA A 111 -15.16 -3.49 -13.30
C ALA A 111 -16.32 -4.49 -13.51
N GLY A 112 -17.50 -4.13 -13.04
CA GLY A 112 -18.72 -4.89 -13.34
C GLY A 112 -19.02 -4.90 -14.85
N PRO A 113 -19.89 -5.83 -15.32
CA PRO A 113 -20.30 -5.87 -16.72
C PRO A 113 -20.83 -4.50 -17.18
N GLY A 114 -20.30 -3.97 -18.28
CA GLY A 114 -20.74 -2.71 -18.88
C GLY A 114 -20.07 -1.43 -18.41
N LYS A 115 -19.25 -1.45 -17.34
CA LYS A 115 -18.35 -0.35 -17.06
C LYS A 115 -17.07 -0.52 -17.85
N LYS A 116 -16.79 0.39 -18.79
CA LYS A 116 -15.44 0.51 -19.33
C LYS A 116 -14.52 0.70 -18.10
N SER A 117 -13.68 -0.26 -17.81
CA SER A 117 -12.55 -0.08 -16.93
C SER A 117 -11.85 1.15 -17.50
N GLY A 118 -11.84 2.25 -16.75
CA GLY A 118 -11.06 3.39 -17.12
C GLY A 118 -9.66 2.85 -17.40
N GLY A 119 -9.26 2.89 -18.69
CA GLY A 119 -8.08 2.18 -19.12
C GLY A 119 -6.96 2.57 -18.17
N TYR A 120 -6.32 1.58 -17.57
CA TYR A 120 -4.99 1.83 -17.04
C TYR A 120 -4.25 2.45 -18.22
N GLY A 121 -3.99 3.75 -18.17
CA GLY A 121 -3.06 4.35 -19.09
C GLY A 121 -1.82 3.46 -18.98
N GLY A 122 -1.62 2.59 -19.98
CA GLY A 122 -0.71 1.46 -19.85
C GLY A 122 0.63 1.94 -19.32
N ASP A 123 1.24 1.17 -18.46
CA ASP A 123 2.65 1.40 -18.16
C ASP A 123 3.32 1.66 -19.51
N PRO A 124 4.06 2.76 -19.69
CA PRO A 124 4.74 3.02 -20.95
C PRO A 124 5.49 1.76 -21.35
N VAL A 125 5.47 1.41 -22.63
CA VAL A 125 6.10 0.18 -23.14
C VAL A 125 7.56 0.04 -22.68
N PHE A 126 8.18 1.13 -22.28
CA PHE A 126 9.55 1.21 -21.78
C PHE A 126 9.71 1.32 -20.27
N SER A 127 8.61 1.27 -19.47
CA SER A 127 8.73 1.28 -18.03
C SER A 127 9.23 -0.07 -17.52
N LYS A 128 10.04 -0.05 -16.45
CA LYS A 128 10.47 -1.28 -15.78
C LYS A 128 9.25 -2.04 -15.29
N SER A 129 9.29 -3.37 -15.40
CA SER A 129 8.24 -4.18 -14.79
C SER A 129 8.21 -3.95 -13.28
N ARG A 130 7.01 -3.95 -12.69
CA ARG A 130 6.83 -3.71 -11.23
C ARG A 130 7.57 -4.73 -10.37
N PHE A 131 7.66 -5.97 -10.81
CA PHE A 131 8.42 -6.99 -10.09
C PHE A 131 9.93 -6.70 -10.13
N ARG A 132 10.43 -6.16 -11.23
CA ARG A 132 11.81 -5.72 -11.30
C ARG A 132 12.07 -4.53 -10.38
N SER A 133 11.16 -3.58 -10.31
CA SER A 133 11.25 -2.46 -9.37
C SER A 133 11.33 -2.94 -7.92
N ILE A 134 10.49 -3.91 -7.54
CA ILE A 134 10.55 -4.55 -6.21
C ILE A 134 11.92 -5.20 -5.97
N ALA A 135 12.41 -5.98 -6.92
CA ALA A 135 13.69 -6.68 -6.79
C ALA A 135 14.89 -5.71 -6.69
N ASP A 136 14.89 -4.66 -7.51
CA ASP A 136 15.92 -3.62 -7.46
C ASP A 136 15.90 -2.89 -6.11
N THR A 137 14.70 -2.59 -5.59
CA THR A 137 14.52 -1.95 -4.28
C THR A 137 15.06 -2.83 -3.15
N LEU A 138 14.71 -4.11 -3.16
CA LEU A 138 15.18 -5.06 -2.14
C LEU A 138 16.70 -5.27 -2.15
N ARG A 139 17.32 -5.17 -3.32
CA ARG A 139 18.78 -5.33 -3.43
C ARG A 139 19.55 -4.14 -2.87
N GLU A 140 18.97 -2.95 -2.92
CA GLU A 140 19.72 -1.69 -2.75
C GLU A 140 19.44 -0.96 -1.44
N ILE A 141 18.24 -1.15 -0.87
CA ILE A 141 17.79 -0.42 0.32
C ILE A 141 16.96 -1.28 1.25
N PRO A 142 16.93 -0.99 2.56
CA PRO A 142 16.03 -1.64 3.49
C PRO A 142 14.56 -1.32 3.16
N VAL A 143 13.70 -2.36 3.17
CA VAL A 143 12.26 -2.23 2.93
C VAL A 143 11.48 -2.86 4.07
N ALA A 144 10.68 -2.06 4.76
CA ALA A 144 9.75 -2.50 5.78
C ALA A 144 8.30 -2.31 5.31
N SER A 145 7.44 -3.27 5.57
CA SER A 145 6.03 -3.22 5.17
C SER A 145 5.09 -3.58 6.31
N ALA A 146 4.00 -2.85 6.43
CA ALA A 146 2.90 -3.14 7.34
C ALA A 146 1.61 -3.43 6.57
N ALA A 147 0.98 -4.58 6.82
CA ALA A 147 -0.38 -4.88 6.36
C ALA A 147 -1.35 -4.46 7.45
N LEU A 148 -2.24 -3.51 7.16
CA LEU A 148 -3.08 -2.83 8.14
C LEU A 148 -4.58 -3.06 7.93
N GLY A 149 -4.91 -3.69 6.82
CA GLY A 149 -6.26 -4.09 6.43
C GLY A 149 -6.19 -5.13 5.32
N PRO A 150 -7.22 -5.26 4.47
CA PRO A 150 -7.19 -6.14 3.31
C PRO A 150 -6.10 -5.70 2.33
N VAL A 151 -5.22 -6.60 1.96
CA VAL A 151 -4.11 -6.39 1.01
C VAL A 151 -4.18 -7.46 -0.07
N ALA A 152 -4.39 -7.06 -1.31
CA ALA A 152 -4.55 -8.01 -2.42
C ALA A 152 -3.76 -7.61 -3.67
N GLY A 153 -3.34 -8.59 -4.46
CA GLY A 153 -2.65 -8.38 -5.73
C GLY A 153 -1.25 -7.77 -5.58
N MET A 154 -0.94 -6.69 -6.30
CA MET A 154 0.39 -6.07 -6.27
C MET A 154 0.81 -5.53 -4.90
N PRO A 155 -0.05 -4.89 -4.10
CA PRO A 155 0.27 -4.58 -2.70
C PRO A 155 0.67 -5.81 -1.88
N ALA A 156 0.00 -6.95 -2.07
CA ALA A 156 0.38 -8.20 -1.40
C ALA A 156 1.76 -8.70 -1.86
N ALA A 157 2.06 -8.62 -3.16
CA ALA A 157 3.38 -8.98 -3.70
C ALA A 157 4.49 -8.08 -3.10
N ARG A 158 4.24 -6.77 -2.99
CA ARG A 158 5.16 -5.83 -2.35
C ARG A 158 5.36 -6.13 -0.86
N PHE A 159 4.28 -6.44 -0.16
CA PHE A 159 4.34 -6.83 1.24
C PHE A 159 5.21 -8.08 1.43
N VAL A 160 4.96 -9.14 0.67
CA VAL A 160 5.73 -10.39 0.76
C VAL A 160 7.18 -10.19 0.34
N GLY A 161 7.42 -9.35 -0.67
CA GLY A 161 8.74 -8.98 -1.16
C GLY A 161 9.45 -7.90 -0.31
N SER A 162 9.15 -7.76 0.98
CA SER A 162 9.84 -6.82 1.87
C SER A 162 10.79 -7.56 2.81
N HIS A 163 11.88 -6.90 3.24
CA HIS A 163 12.82 -7.46 4.20
C HIS A 163 12.15 -7.70 5.55
N PHE A 164 11.38 -6.70 5.98
CA PHE A 164 10.64 -6.79 7.22
C PHE A 164 9.14 -6.61 7.00
N ARG A 165 8.36 -7.46 7.68
CA ARG A 165 6.91 -7.51 7.50
C ARG A 165 6.22 -7.56 8.84
N VAL A 166 5.23 -6.71 9.00
CA VAL A 166 4.35 -6.70 10.16
C VAL A 166 2.89 -6.66 9.72
N MET A 167 2.00 -7.27 10.45
CA MET A 167 0.57 -7.22 10.18
C MET A 167 -0.25 -7.06 11.45
N THR A 168 -1.37 -6.37 11.35
CA THR A 168 -2.33 -6.27 12.45
C THR A 168 -3.14 -7.55 12.55
N LYS A 169 -3.36 -8.02 13.79
CA LYS A 169 -3.97 -9.32 14.08
C LYS A 169 -5.40 -9.45 13.54
N GLU A 170 -6.24 -8.46 13.78
CA GLU A 170 -7.66 -8.56 13.50
C GLU A 170 -8.07 -7.97 12.15
N THR A 171 -7.32 -7.01 11.63
CA THR A 171 -7.73 -6.24 10.45
C THR A 171 -7.00 -6.63 9.19
N ALA A 172 -5.76 -7.12 9.29
CA ALA A 172 -4.96 -7.43 8.11
C ALA A 172 -5.32 -8.78 7.50
N GLN A 173 -5.41 -8.77 6.17
CA GLN A 173 -5.64 -9.96 5.35
C GLN A 173 -4.76 -9.86 4.12
N ILE A 174 -3.98 -10.89 3.83
CA ILE A 174 -3.13 -10.91 2.64
C ILE A 174 -3.72 -11.91 1.66
N LEU A 175 -4.08 -11.44 0.49
CA LEU A 175 -4.80 -12.18 -0.53
C LEU A 175 -4.06 -12.07 -1.88
N VAL A 176 -3.97 -13.16 -2.61
CA VAL A 176 -3.50 -13.11 -4.00
C VAL A 176 -4.50 -12.33 -4.86
N ALA A 177 -5.79 -12.60 -4.64
CA ALA A 177 -6.90 -11.94 -5.31
C ALA A 177 -8.09 -11.80 -4.36
N GLY A 178 -8.95 -10.82 -4.59
CA GLY A 178 -10.17 -10.64 -3.80
C GLY A 178 -11.19 -11.77 -3.99
N PRO A 179 -12.10 -11.99 -3.02
CA PRO A 179 -13.08 -13.08 -3.06
C PRO A 179 -13.89 -13.15 -4.36
N ALA A 180 -14.32 -12.02 -4.90
CA ALA A 180 -15.08 -11.97 -6.16
C ALA A 180 -14.28 -12.48 -7.38
N VAL A 181 -12.97 -12.27 -7.40
CA VAL A 181 -12.09 -12.78 -8.47
C VAL A 181 -11.94 -14.30 -8.36
N VAL A 182 -11.81 -14.79 -7.14
CA VAL A 182 -11.67 -16.22 -6.86
C VAL A 182 -12.97 -16.96 -7.15
N GLU A 183 -14.12 -16.42 -6.75
CA GLU A 183 -15.44 -16.97 -7.09
C GLU A 183 -15.59 -17.08 -8.61
N ARG A 184 -15.19 -16.06 -9.35
CA ARG A 184 -15.26 -16.06 -10.81
C ARG A 184 -14.29 -17.07 -11.45
N ALA A 185 -13.12 -17.28 -10.88
CA ALA A 185 -12.10 -18.20 -11.40
C ALA A 185 -12.41 -19.66 -11.10
N PHE A 186 -12.97 -19.97 -9.94
CA PHE A 186 -13.21 -21.33 -9.48
C PHE A 186 -14.68 -21.77 -9.47
N GLY A 187 -15.61 -20.86 -9.78
CA GLY A 187 -17.05 -21.16 -9.82
C GLY A 187 -17.65 -21.49 -8.45
N LYS A 188 -16.93 -21.23 -7.35
CA LYS A 188 -17.39 -21.51 -5.99
C LYS A 188 -17.36 -20.24 -5.14
N LYS A 189 -18.48 -19.97 -4.46
CA LYS A 189 -18.49 -19.00 -3.36
C LYS A 189 -17.68 -19.58 -2.22
N MET A 190 -16.67 -18.81 -1.80
CA MET A 190 -15.88 -19.13 -0.62
C MET A 190 -16.14 -18.08 0.45
N SER A 191 -16.31 -18.50 1.70
CA SER A 191 -16.40 -17.58 2.82
C SER A 191 -15.05 -16.89 3.02
N LYS A 192 -15.07 -15.70 3.64
CA LYS A 192 -13.82 -14.99 3.97
C LYS A 192 -12.92 -15.84 4.86
N GLU A 193 -13.49 -16.63 5.73
CA GLU A 193 -12.82 -17.51 6.68
C GLU A 193 -12.11 -18.66 5.98
N GLU A 194 -12.77 -19.32 5.02
CA GLU A 194 -12.13 -20.37 4.21
C GLU A 194 -10.98 -19.83 3.38
N TYR A 195 -11.12 -18.58 2.90
CA TYR A 195 -10.09 -17.90 2.16
C TYR A 195 -8.88 -17.52 3.07
N LEU A 196 -9.16 -17.08 4.27
CA LEU A 196 -8.17 -16.75 5.30
C LEU A 196 -7.42 -17.99 5.78
N LEU A 197 -8.08 -19.14 5.91
CA LEU A 197 -7.42 -20.38 6.31
C LEU A 197 -6.34 -20.83 5.32
N ARG A 198 -6.54 -20.61 4.03
CA ARG A 198 -5.54 -20.91 2.99
C ARG A 198 -4.41 -19.87 2.93
N CYS A 199 -4.68 -18.62 3.30
CA CYS A 199 -3.67 -17.57 3.46
C CYS A 199 -3.00 -17.57 4.84
N ALA A 200 -3.54 -18.32 5.81
CA ALA A 200 -2.98 -18.44 7.16
C ALA A 200 -1.57 -19.07 7.22
N ILE A 201 -1.09 -19.63 6.11
CA ILE A 201 0.31 -20.03 5.96
C ILE A 201 1.24 -18.83 6.16
N SER A 202 0.85 -17.64 5.68
CA SER A 202 1.60 -16.40 5.90
C SER A 202 1.56 -15.94 7.37
N TYR A 203 0.43 -16.12 8.04
CA TYR A 203 0.23 -15.71 9.42
C TYR A 203 1.05 -16.54 10.42
N LYS A 204 1.24 -17.82 10.15
CA LYS A 204 2.07 -18.73 10.97
C LYS A 204 3.57 -18.68 10.64
N SER A 205 3.94 -17.93 9.59
CA SER A 205 5.35 -17.78 9.24
C SER A 205 6.07 -16.95 10.31
N SER A 206 7.16 -17.46 10.82
CA SER A 206 8.08 -16.75 11.73
C SER A 206 8.65 -15.46 11.11
N ALA A 207 8.53 -15.32 9.79
CA ALA A 207 9.00 -14.16 9.04
C ALA A 207 8.05 -12.95 9.06
N ILE A 208 6.85 -13.10 9.64
CA ILE A 208 5.88 -11.99 9.76
C ILE A 208 5.61 -11.73 11.23
N LYS A 209 5.88 -10.52 11.69
CA LYS A 209 5.50 -10.08 13.03
C LYS A 209 4.04 -9.68 13.06
N VAL A 210 3.36 -10.01 14.15
CA VAL A 210 1.95 -9.68 14.36
C VAL A 210 1.85 -8.65 15.46
N MET A 211 1.16 -7.55 15.21
CA MET A 211 0.84 -6.55 16.20
C MET A 211 -0.68 -6.49 16.44
N GLU A 212 -1.09 -6.27 17.68
CA GLU A 212 -2.51 -6.19 18.05
C GLU A 212 -3.19 -5.01 17.35
N LYS A 213 -2.61 -3.83 17.44
CA LYS A 213 -3.09 -2.60 16.80
C LYS A 213 -1.95 -1.78 16.24
N PHE A 214 -2.26 -0.96 15.25
CA PHE A 214 -1.32 0.04 14.72
C PHE A 214 -1.28 1.25 15.67
N GLU A 215 -0.33 1.23 16.59
CA GLU A 215 -0.06 2.32 17.51
C GLU A 215 1.38 2.81 17.33
N LYS A 216 1.65 4.08 17.64
CA LYS A 216 2.98 4.69 17.42
C LYS A 216 4.12 3.87 18.00
N LYS A 217 3.98 3.43 19.25
CA LYS A 217 5.01 2.62 19.94
C LYS A 217 5.29 1.33 19.18
N ASN A 218 4.24 0.57 18.86
CA ASN A 218 4.38 -0.71 18.17
C ASN A 218 4.89 -0.53 16.74
N ALA A 219 4.37 0.47 16.00
CA ALA A 219 4.80 0.72 14.64
C ALA A 219 6.27 1.13 14.57
N ILE A 220 6.71 2.04 15.44
CA ILE A 220 8.11 2.45 15.52
C ILE A 220 8.99 1.28 15.95
N GLU A 221 8.62 0.54 16.98
CA GLU A 221 9.39 -0.61 17.46
C GLU A 221 9.59 -1.65 16.37
N TYR A 222 8.51 -2.05 15.68
CA TYR A 222 8.59 -3.10 14.67
C TYR A 222 9.15 -2.64 13.31
N LEU A 223 8.88 -1.42 12.89
CA LEU A 223 9.36 -0.93 11.60
C LEU A 223 10.76 -0.32 11.70
N SER A 224 11.10 0.33 12.81
CA SER A 224 12.41 0.94 12.99
C SER A 224 13.49 -0.04 13.42
N SER A 225 13.17 -1.01 14.27
CA SER A 225 14.15 -2.01 14.71
C SER A 225 14.80 -2.79 13.56
N CYS A 226 14.07 -3.00 12.46
CA CYS A 226 14.61 -3.64 11.28
C CYS A 226 15.35 -2.74 10.32
N LEU A 227 14.99 -1.48 10.27
CA LEU A 227 15.64 -0.53 9.35
C LEU A 227 17.05 -0.16 9.81
N TRP A 228 17.36 -0.37 11.10
CA TRP A 228 18.62 0.06 11.70
C TRP A 228 19.33 -1.01 12.53
N ALA A 229 18.85 -2.24 12.55
CA ALA A 229 19.47 -3.35 13.27
C ALA A 229 20.87 -3.73 12.74
N GLU A 230 21.20 -3.35 11.52
CA GLU A 230 22.49 -3.65 10.89
C GLU A 230 23.51 -2.49 11.00
N ALA A 231 23.19 -1.43 11.72
CA ALA A 231 24.05 -0.24 11.84
C ALA A 231 24.82 -0.17 13.18
N SER A 232 24.88 -1.28 13.92
CA SER A 232 25.63 -1.38 15.19
C SER A 232 26.71 -2.45 15.14
#